data_894195f720a34fe7619dc967e76d946d
#
_entry.id   894195f720a34fe7619dc967e76d946d
#
_cell.length_a   1.000
_cell.length_b   1.000
_cell.length_c   1.000
_cell.angle_alpha   90.00
_cell.angle_beta   90.00
_cell.angle_gamma   90.00
#
_symmetry.space_group_name_H-M   'P 1'
#
loop_
_entity.id
_entity.type
_entity.pdbx_description
1 polymer ?
#
loop_
_entity_poly.entity_id
_entity_poly.type
_entity_poly.pdbx_seq_one_letter_code
_entity_poly.pdbx_strand_id
1 'polypeptide(L)'
;MTKKALLVIDVQNGIVDIGDFQHELSLMEKVIKDFKDNGMPVIFMRHMDDLIESPLYKDSLGSEVHASLKEYADYVIEKQSPSSFFNTKLADILEELGVNHLFITGFNTEFCCMFTAISAYDRGFHVTFIEDATGTVNSEETYEMKGLDIKDFIGTVLHWSQAIEVLDYEDYVMEYKK
;
A
#
# COMPACT_ATOMS: atom_id res chain seq x y z
N MET A 1 -18.16 -15.39 -6.19
CA MET A 1 -17.79 -14.10 -6.84
C MET A 1 -16.57 -13.55 -6.13
N THR A 2 -15.59 -13.06 -6.89
CA THR A 2 -14.41 -12.41 -6.31
C THR A 2 -14.80 -11.03 -5.76
N LYS A 3 -14.58 -10.81 -4.46
CA LYS A 3 -14.78 -9.52 -3.83
C LYS A 3 -13.41 -8.86 -3.58
N LYS A 4 -13.23 -7.66 -4.11
CA LYS A 4 -11.98 -6.92 -4.13
C LYS A 4 -11.97 -5.83 -3.06
N ALA A 5 -10.79 -5.50 -2.53
CA ALA A 5 -10.53 -4.30 -1.74
C ALA A 5 -9.18 -3.70 -2.12
N LEU A 6 -9.05 -2.38 -2.00
CA LEU A 6 -7.79 -1.68 -2.14
C LEU A 6 -7.22 -1.34 -0.77
N LEU A 7 -5.97 -1.70 -0.54
CA LEU A 7 -5.17 -1.22 0.60
C LEU A 7 -4.28 -0.07 0.12
N VAL A 8 -4.45 1.09 0.73
CA VAL A 8 -3.60 2.28 0.55
C VAL A 8 -2.74 2.40 1.79
N ILE A 9 -1.47 2.02 1.68
CA ILE A 9 -0.61 1.79 2.84
C ILE A 9 0.25 3.04 3.09
N ASP A 10 0.15 3.59 4.32
CA ASP A 10 1.05 4.59 4.90
C ASP A 10 1.25 5.84 4.02
N VAL A 11 0.22 6.27 3.29
CA VAL A 11 0.22 7.55 2.55
C VAL A 11 -0.02 8.67 3.56
N GLN A 12 1.05 9.02 4.28
CA GLN A 12 1.04 9.95 5.42
C GLN A 12 1.98 11.13 5.16
N ASN A 13 1.69 12.29 5.78
CA ASN A 13 2.49 13.51 5.58
C ASN A 13 3.97 13.28 5.83
N GLY A 14 4.34 12.59 6.92
CA GLY A 14 5.73 12.31 7.28
C GLY A 14 6.51 11.43 6.30
N ILE A 15 5.84 10.81 5.33
CA ILE A 15 6.44 10.05 4.24
C ILE A 15 6.37 10.86 2.95
N VAL A 16 5.18 11.34 2.60
CA VAL A 16 4.93 12.00 1.31
C VAL A 16 5.68 13.32 1.19
N ASP A 17 5.75 14.10 2.27
CA ASP A 17 6.34 15.46 2.23
C ASP A 17 7.87 15.47 2.18
N ILE A 18 8.53 14.32 2.35
CA ILE A 18 10.00 14.25 2.34
C ILE A 18 10.60 13.86 0.98
N GLY A 19 9.77 13.58 -0.02
CA GLY A 19 10.21 13.24 -1.38
C GLY A 19 9.29 13.79 -2.46
N ASP A 20 9.66 13.58 -3.71
CA ASP A 20 8.79 13.86 -4.86
C ASP A 20 8.06 12.59 -5.27
N PHE A 21 6.83 12.45 -4.82
CA PHE A 21 5.97 11.29 -5.07
C PHE A 21 4.71 11.64 -5.86
N GLN A 22 4.74 12.75 -6.62
CA GLN A 22 3.56 13.20 -7.38
C GLN A 22 3.08 12.16 -8.39
N HIS A 23 4.01 11.43 -9.00
CA HIS A 23 3.69 10.38 -9.96
C HIS A 23 2.94 9.23 -9.28
N GLU A 24 3.52 8.67 -8.22
CA GLU A 24 2.94 7.56 -7.45
C GLU A 24 1.57 7.95 -6.86
N LEU A 25 1.45 9.13 -6.28
CA LEU A 25 0.18 9.64 -5.74
C LEU A 25 -0.88 9.78 -6.83
N SER A 26 -0.50 10.23 -8.03
CA SER A 26 -1.42 10.32 -9.18
C SER A 26 -1.92 8.94 -9.61
N LEU A 27 -1.05 7.92 -9.61
CA LEU A 27 -1.45 6.54 -9.93
C LEU A 27 -2.33 5.95 -8.83
N MET A 28 -1.96 6.13 -7.56
CA MET A 28 -2.79 5.73 -6.42
C MET A 28 -4.19 6.33 -6.51
N GLU A 29 -4.30 7.63 -6.79
CA GLU A 29 -5.60 8.32 -6.92
C GLU A 29 -6.45 7.72 -8.04
N LYS A 30 -5.85 7.38 -9.17
CA LYS A 30 -6.57 6.75 -10.30
C LYS A 30 -7.11 5.37 -9.93
N VAL A 31 -6.32 4.55 -9.24
CA VAL A 31 -6.75 3.23 -8.74
C VAL A 31 -7.85 3.39 -7.69
N ILE A 32 -7.69 4.31 -6.74
CA ILE A 32 -8.68 4.62 -5.71
C ILE A 32 -10.02 5.01 -6.36
N LYS A 33 -10.01 5.93 -7.33
CA LYS A 33 -11.23 6.35 -8.04
C LYS A 33 -11.91 5.19 -8.73
N ASP A 34 -11.15 4.29 -9.36
CA ASP A 34 -11.71 3.11 -10.00
C ASP A 34 -12.42 2.20 -8.98
N PHE A 35 -11.82 1.97 -7.82
CA PHE A 35 -12.44 1.21 -6.73
C PHE A 35 -13.71 1.88 -6.22
N LYS A 36 -13.68 3.19 -5.99
CA LYS A 36 -14.84 3.97 -5.53
C LYS A 36 -15.99 3.97 -6.55
N ASP A 37 -15.69 4.17 -7.82
CA ASP A 37 -16.67 4.18 -8.91
C ASP A 37 -17.37 2.81 -9.06
N ASN A 38 -16.69 1.72 -8.69
CA ASN A 38 -17.23 0.37 -8.71
C ASN A 38 -17.80 -0.10 -7.35
N GLY A 39 -17.88 0.78 -6.36
CA GLY A 39 -18.42 0.48 -5.03
C GLY A 39 -17.57 -0.54 -4.25
N MET A 40 -16.29 -0.66 -4.57
CA MET A 40 -15.34 -1.51 -3.86
C MET A 40 -14.67 -0.76 -2.72
N PRO A 41 -14.44 -1.41 -1.56
CA PRO A 41 -13.87 -0.74 -0.38
C PRO A 41 -12.42 -0.31 -0.59
N VAL A 42 -12.12 0.89 -0.09
CA VAL A 42 -10.78 1.49 -0.02
C VAL A 42 -10.39 1.65 1.44
N ILE A 43 -9.34 0.92 1.85
CA ILE A 43 -8.88 0.83 3.22
C ILE A 43 -7.50 1.49 3.32
N PHE A 44 -7.39 2.53 4.14
CA PHE A 44 -6.13 3.19 4.43
C PHE A 44 -5.49 2.59 5.67
N MET A 45 -4.21 2.23 5.55
CA MET A 45 -3.38 1.89 6.70
C MET A 45 -2.62 3.13 7.14
N ARG A 46 -2.54 3.35 8.45
CA ARG A 46 -1.85 4.47 9.06
C ARG A 46 -0.82 3.95 10.05
N HIS A 47 0.45 4.14 9.77
CA HIS A 47 1.53 3.74 10.67
C HIS A 47 1.68 4.74 11.80
N MET A 48 1.81 4.25 13.04
CA MET A 48 1.87 5.05 14.26
C MET A 48 3.10 4.68 15.06
N ASP A 49 4.04 5.61 15.19
CA ASP A 49 5.22 5.42 16.02
C ASP A 49 5.06 6.04 17.41
N ASP A 50 5.64 5.39 18.42
CA ASP A 50 5.70 5.92 19.79
C ASP A 50 6.94 6.82 20.02
N LEU A 51 7.91 6.83 19.10
CA LEU A 51 9.12 7.67 19.18
C LEU A 51 8.80 9.09 18.72
N ILE A 52 9.07 10.08 19.58
CA ILE A 52 8.79 11.50 19.29
C ILE A 52 9.60 12.01 18.08
N GLU A 53 10.78 11.48 17.85
CA GLU A 53 11.67 11.86 16.75
C GLU A 53 11.23 11.24 15.41
N SER A 54 10.32 10.29 15.43
CA SER A 54 9.80 9.68 14.20
C SER A 54 8.97 10.67 13.40
N PRO A 55 9.14 10.74 12.08
CA PRO A 55 8.24 11.50 11.22
C PRO A 55 6.78 11.01 11.30
N LEU A 56 6.56 9.78 11.77
CA LEU A 56 5.24 9.16 11.96
C LEU A 56 4.82 9.09 13.44
N TYR A 57 5.42 9.94 14.30
CA TYR A 57 5.01 10.00 15.71
C TYR A 57 3.51 10.19 15.83
N LYS A 58 2.86 9.34 16.61
CA LYS A 58 1.38 9.20 16.68
C LYS A 58 0.62 10.50 16.93
N ASP A 59 1.21 11.44 17.68
CA ASP A 59 0.59 12.73 18.05
C ASP A 59 1.09 13.89 17.15
N SER A 60 1.74 13.59 16.02
CA SER A 60 2.26 14.60 15.08
C SER A 60 1.38 14.70 13.83
N LEU A 61 1.49 15.85 13.13
CA LEU A 61 0.88 16.01 11.81
C LEU A 61 1.49 15.06 10.77
N GLY A 62 2.72 14.61 10.97
CA GLY A 62 3.40 13.65 10.10
C GLY A 62 2.70 12.30 10.04
N SER A 63 2.07 11.86 11.16
CA SER A 63 1.33 10.61 11.20
C SER A 63 -0.06 10.67 10.55
N GLU A 64 -0.55 11.87 10.20
CA GLU A 64 -1.85 12.00 9.55
C GLU A 64 -1.82 11.52 8.09
N VAL A 65 -2.92 10.92 7.64
CA VAL A 65 -3.11 10.57 6.22
C VAL A 65 -2.99 11.84 5.37
N HIS A 66 -2.21 11.77 4.31
CA HIS A 66 -1.93 12.90 3.43
C HIS A 66 -3.22 13.45 2.78
N ALA A 67 -3.34 14.77 2.77
CA ALA A 67 -4.56 15.48 2.38
C ALA A 67 -5.03 15.17 0.95
N SER A 68 -4.10 14.84 0.04
CA SER A 68 -4.44 14.52 -1.36
C SER A 68 -5.36 13.32 -1.52
N LEU A 69 -5.30 12.33 -0.61
CA LEU A 69 -6.05 11.08 -0.73
C LEU A 69 -6.97 10.80 0.45
N LYS A 70 -6.89 11.56 1.52
CA LYS A 70 -7.60 11.33 2.79
C LYS A 70 -9.12 11.17 2.63
N GLU A 71 -9.73 11.93 1.71
CA GLU A 71 -11.19 11.95 1.52
C GLU A 71 -11.75 10.65 0.92
N TYR A 72 -10.90 9.83 0.32
CA TYR A 72 -11.34 8.59 -0.33
C TYR A 72 -11.46 7.39 0.61
N ALA A 73 -10.97 7.49 1.85
CA ALA A 73 -10.92 6.38 2.78
C ALA A 73 -12.33 5.95 3.23
N ASP A 74 -12.70 4.68 3.01
CA ASP A 74 -13.87 4.07 3.66
C ASP A 74 -13.52 3.60 5.08
N TYR A 75 -12.28 3.16 5.28
CA TYR A 75 -11.72 2.74 6.57
C TYR A 75 -10.32 3.32 6.73
N VAL A 76 -9.97 3.71 7.96
CA VAL A 76 -8.61 4.03 8.37
C VAL A 76 -8.25 3.11 9.52
N ILE A 77 -7.19 2.31 9.35
CA ILE A 77 -6.75 1.33 10.33
C ILE A 77 -5.33 1.67 10.77
N GLU A 78 -5.14 1.84 12.07
CA GLU A 78 -3.82 2.11 12.65
C GLU A 78 -3.01 0.82 12.80
N LYS A 79 -1.70 0.92 12.60
CA LYS A 79 -0.73 -0.16 12.79
C LYS A 79 0.57 0.36 13.36
N GLN A 80 1.36 -0.53 13.96
CA GLN A 80 2.70 -0.25 14.52
C GLN A 80 3.77 -1.22 14.00
N SER A 81 3.45 -1.93 12.92
CA SER A 81 4.39 -2.88 12.31
C SER A 81 4.35 -2.77 10.78
N PRO A 82 5.36 -3.28 10.07
CA PRO A 82 5.33 -3.30 8.61
C PRO A 82 4.10 -4.03 8.06
N SER A 83 3.76 -5.21 8.58
CA SER A 83 2.57 -5.92 8.13
C SER A 83 1.29 -5.23 8.62
N SER A 84 0.38 -4.94 7.69
CA SER A 84 -0.95 -4.38 7.99
C SER A 84 -1.87 -5.35 8.75
N PHE A 85 -1.53 -6.62 8.81
CA PHE A 85 -2.31 -7.64 9.53
C PHE A 85 -1.88 -7.84 10.98
N PHE A 86 -0.65 -7.46 11.33
CA PHE A 86 -0.11 -7.76 12.66
C PHE A 86 -0.71 -6.85 13.73
N ASN A 87 -1.45 -7.43 14.66
CA ASN A 87 -2.14 -6.74 15.76
C ASN A 87 -3.07 -5.60 15.29
N THR A 88 -3.77 -5.79 14.16
CA THR A 88 -4.77 -4.84 13.65
C THR A 88 -6.12 -5.51 13.45
N LYS A 89 -7.14 -4.71 13.16
CA LYS A 89 -8.49 -5.17 12.81
C LYS A 89 -8.67 -5.48 11.32
N LEU A 90 -7.60 -5.44 10.51
CA LEU A 90 -7.72 -5.57 9.06
C LEU A 90 -8.35 -6.91 8.65
N ALA A 91 -7.91 -8.01 9.25
CA ALA A 91 -8.44 -9.33 8.93
C ALA A 91 -9.95 -9.44 9.20
N ASP A 92 -10.41 -8.93 10.35
CA ASP A 92 -11.82 -8.96 10.73
C ASP A 92 -12.68 -8.14 9.76
N ILE A 93 -12.23 -6.93 9.41
CA ILE A 93 -12.92 -6.06 8.44
C ILE A 93 -13.02 -6.73 7.06
N LEU A 94 -11.93 -7.33 6.59
CA LEU A 94 -11.92 -8.02 5.29
C LEU A 94 -12.86 -9.24 5.28
N GLU A 95 -12.93 -9.98 6.39
CA GLU A 95 -13.86 -11.09 6.57
C GLU A 95 -15.31 -10.61 6.56
N GLU A 96 -15.65 -9.57 7.31
CA GLU A 96 -16.99 -8.96 7.35
C GLU A 96 -17.42 -8.47 5.96
N LEU A 97 -16.51 -7.89 5.19
CA LEU A 97 -16.75 -7.46 3.82
C LEU A 97 -16.81 -8.65 2.83
N GLY A 98 -16.32 -9.81 3.24
CA GLY A 98 -16.21 -11.02 2.41
C GLY A 98 -15.18 -10.86 1.29
N VAL A 99 -14.15 -10.04 1.50
CA VAL A 99 -13.07 -9.81 0.54
C VAL A 99 -12.18 -11.03 0.43
N ASN A 100 -11.78 -11.36 -0.79
CA ASN A 100 -10.85 -12.45 -1.07
C ASN A 100 -9.75 -12.09 -2.06
N HIS A 101 -9.74 -10.84 -2.57
CA HIS A 101 -8.71 -10.31 -3.44
C HIS A 101 -8.31 -8.90 -2.99
N LEU A 102 -7.03 -8.72 -2.68
CA LEU A 102 -6.47 -7.45 -2.22
C LEU A 102 -5.57 -6.83 -3.28
N PHE A 103 -5.78 -5.54 -3.51
CA PHE A 103 -4.89 -4.71 -4.32
C PHE A 103 -4.07 -3.84 -3.35
N ILE A 104 -2.78 -3.70 -3.61
CA ILE A 104 -1.86 -3.02 -2.71
C ILE A 104 -1.17 -1.86 -3.43
N THR A 105 -1.23 -0.69 -2.80
CA THR A 105 -0.53 0.55 -3.17
C THR A 105 0.01 1.22 -1.91
N GLY A 106 0.89 2.21 -2.04
CA GLY A 106 1.35 3.05 -0.92
C GLY A 106 2.85 2.98 -0.66
N PHE A 107 3.25 3.08 0.62
CA PHE A 107 4.63 3.25 1.08
C PHE A 107 4.96 2.32 2.27
N ASN A 108 6.24 1.95 2.51
CA ASN A 108 7.30 1.88 1.50
C ASN A 108 7.19 0.54 0.79
N THR A 109 7.56 0.53 -0.48
CA THR A 109 7.49 -0.66 -1.35
C THR A 109 8.09 -1.89 -0.70
N GLU A 110 9.33 -1.80 -0.21
CA GLU A 110 10.14 -2.89 0.34
C GLU A 110 9.79 -3.25 1.80
N PHE A 111 8.99 -2.43 2.47
CA PHE A 111 8.57 -2.68 3.86
C PHE A 111 7.07 -2.91 3.96
N CYS A 112 6.31 -1.87 4.25
CA CYS A 112 4.90 -2.04 4.59
C CYS A 112 4.08 -2.65 3.45
N CYS A 113 4.38 -2.30 2.20
CA CYS A 113 3.69 -2.87 1.04
C CYS A 113 4.06 -4.34 0.85
N MET A 114 5.35 -4.67 0.78
CA MET A 114 5.82 -6.07 0.60
C MET A 114 5.40 -6.97 1.77
N PHE A 115 5.62 -6.54 3.02
CA PHE A 115 5.24 -7.34 4.19
C PHE A 115 3.73 -7.59 4.25
N THR A 116 2.93 -6.60 3.87
CA THR A 116 1.48 -6.77 3.81
C THR A 116 1.06 -7.72 2.68
N ALA A 117 1.69 -7.63 1.50
CA ALA A 117 1.42 -8.51 0.38
C ALA A 117 1.68 -9.98 0.73
N ILE A 118 2.85 -10.28 1.32
CA ILE A 118 3.21 -11.63 1.78
C ILE A 118 2.23 -12.11 2.86
N SER A 119 1.94 -11.25 3.85
CA SER A 119 1.02 -11.61 4.94
C SER A 119 -0.41 -11.83 4.47
N ALA A 120 -0.85 -11.15 3.40
CA ALA A 120 -2.15 -11.38 2.77
C ALA A 120 -2.18 -12.73 2.06
N TYR A 121 -1.14 -13.04 1.27
CA TYR A 121 -1.02 -14.33 0.59
C TYR A 121 -1.04 -15.49 1.58
N ASP A 122 -0.28 -15.43 2.68
CA ASP A 122 -0.26 -16.45 3.73
C ASP A 122 -1.62 -16.67 4.40
N ARG A 123 -2.53 -15.70 4.30
CA ARG A 123 -3.92 -15.77 4.79
C ARG A 123 -4.92 -16.25 3.74
N GLY A 124 -4.44 -16.58 2.54
CA GLY A 124 -5.25 -17.13 1.46
C GLY A 124 -5.95 -16.08 0.59
N PHE A 125 -5.57 -14.80 0.69
CA PHE A 125 -6.05 -13.79 -0.25
C PHE A 125 -5.34 -13.94 -1.60
N HIS A 126 -6.05 -13.68 -2.69
CA HIS A 126 -5.42 -13.25 -3.91
C HIS A 126 -4.82 -11.86 -3.68
N VAL A 127 -3.61 -11.62 -4.19
CA VAL A 127 -2.92 -10.35 -4.01
C VAL A 127 -2.44 -9.83 -5.35
N THR A 128 -2.83 -8.61 -5.68
CA THR A 128 -2.28 -7.82 -6.79
C THR A 128 -1.51 -6.64 -6.22
N PHE A 129 -0.23 -6.58 -6.50
CA PHE A 129 0.67 -5.51 -6.12
C PHE A 129 0.83 -4.56 -7.30
N ILE A 130 0.39 -3.30 -7.15
CA ILE A 130 0.50 -2.31 -8.23
C ILE A 130 1.82 -1.56 -8.03
N GLU A 131 2.85 -2.03 -8.72
CA GLU A 131 4.25 -1.69 -8.47
C GLU A 131 4.52 -0.19 -8.60
N ASP A 132 4.15 0.41 -9.72
CA ASP A 132 4.36 1.83 -10.01
C ASP A 132 3.45 2.77 -9.21
N ALA A 133 2.40 2.23 -8.56
CA ALA A 133 1.60 2.92 -7.55
C ALA A 133 2.10 2.65 -6.11
N THR A 134 3.31 2.12 -5.94
CA THR A 134 4.03 2.12 -4.68
C THR A 134 5.22 3.08 -4.75
N GLY A 135 5.71 3.51 -3.59
CA GLY A 135 6.88 4.37 -3.49
C GLY A 135 7.75 4.02 -2.28
N THR A 136 8.95 4.57 -2.24
CA THR A 136 9.84 4.43 -1.09
C THR A 136 10.62 5.70 -0.86
N VAL A 137 10.86 6.01 0.41
CA VAL A 137 11.76 7.12 0.83
C VAL A 137 13.23 6.71 0.82
N ASN A 138 13.49 5.43 0.60
CA ASN A 138 14.85 4.88 0.56
C ASN A 138 15.41 4.90 -0.86
N SER A 139 16.72 4.82 -0.95
CA SER A 139 17.47 4.82 -2.21
C SER A 139 18.52 3.71 -2.25
N GLU A 140 19.22 3.60 -3.38
CA GLU A 140 20.38 2.71 -3.51
C GLU A 140 21.44 2.95 -2.43
N GLU A 141 21.58 4.21 -1.97
CA GLU A 141 22.55 4.59 -0.93
C GLU A 141 22.14 4.05 0.44
N THR A 142 20.83 3.99 0.74
CA THR A 142 20.31 3.40 1.98
C THR A 142 20.77 1.95 2.15
N TYR A 143 20.83 1.21 1.05
CA TYR A 143 21.20 -0.21 1.04
C TYR A 143 22.64 -0.47 0.63
N GLU A 144 23.42 0.58 0.35
CA GLU A 144 24.80 0.46 -0.16
C GLU A 144 24.89 -0.40 -1.46
N MET A 145 23.85 -0.39 -2.27
CA MET A 145 23.69 -1.22 -3.46
C MET A 145 23.54 -0.34 -4.70
N LYS A 146 24.67 0.03 -5.30
CA LYS A 146 24.72 0.91 -6.48
C LYS A 146 23.90 0.35 -7.66
N GLY A 147 23.01 1.20 -8.19
CA GLY A 147 22.14 0.88 -9.32
C GLY A 147 20.87 0.12 -8.92
N LEU A 148 20.60 -0.01 -7.60
CA LEU A 148 19.37 -0.64 -7.14
C LEU A 148 18.16 0.27 -7.43
N ASP A 149 17.25 -0.20 -8.28
CA ASP A 149 15.86 0.26 -8.29
C ASP A 149 15.06 -0.60 -7.32
N ILE A 150 14.68 -0.01 -6.20
CA ILE A 150 14.02 -0.75 -5.11
C ILE A 150 12.63 -1.25 -5.55
N LYS A 151 11.86 -0.43 -6.27
CA LYS A 151 10.51 -0.81 -6.73
C LYS A 151 10.59 -1.98 -7.69
N ASP A 152 11.38 -1.86 -8.75
CA ASP A 152 11.59 -2.90 -9.76
C ASP A 152 12.15 -4.19 -9.13
N PHE A 153 13.10 -4.07 -8.20
CA PHE A 153 13.66 -5.24 -7.52
C PHE A 153 12.61 -5.97 -6.68
N ILE A 154 11.83 -5.25 -5.88
CA ILE A 154 10.79 -5.85 -5.03
C ILE A 154 9.66 -6.43 -5.89
N GLY A 155 9.19 -5.70 -6.90
CA GLY A 155 8.20 -6.19 -7.85
C GLY A 155 8.67 -7.46 -8.55
N THR A 156 9.92 -7.48 -9.01
CA THR A 156 10.53 -8.68 -9.62
C THR A 156 10.56 -9.86 -8.63
N VAL A 157 10.97 -9.65 -7.37
CA VAL A 157 10.99 -10.73 -6.35
C VAL A 157 9.58 -11.28 -6.11
N LEU A 158 8.58 -10.41 -5.96
CA LEU A 158 7.20 -10.81 -5.74
C LEU A 158 6.64 -11.54 -6.96
N HIS A 159 6.87 -11.04 -8.17
CA HIS A 159 6.43 -11.65 -9.43
C HIS A 159 7.02 -13.06 -9.62
N TRP A 160 8.33 -13.22 -9.45
CA TRP A 160 9.00 -14.51 -9.60
C TRP A 160 8.64 -15.52 -8.53
N SER A 161 8.09 -15.08 -7.39
CA SER A 161 7.55 -15.98 -6.38
C SER A 161 6.35 -16.79 -6.87
N GLN A 162 5.65 -16.31 -7.91
CA GLN A 162 4.38 -16.85 -8.42
C GLN A 162 3.24 -16.85 -7.38
N ALA A 163 3.45 -16.21 -6.24
CA ALA A 163 2.49 -16.13 -5.15
C ALA A 163 1.66 -14.83 -5.22
N ILE A 164 2.23 -13.78 -5.79
CA ILE A 164 1.64 -12.43 -5.84
C ILE A 164 1.64 -11.97 -7.30
N GLU A 165 0.50 -11.50 -7.77
CA GLU A 165 0.40 -10.83 -9.05
C GLU A 165 1.03 -9.44 -8.94
N VAL A 166 1.93 -9.10 -9.83
CA VAL A 166 2.56 -7.77 -9.89
C VAL A 166 2.24 -7.13 -11.22
N LEU A 167 1.67 -5.93 -11.19
CA LEU A 167 1.24 -5.18 -12.35
C LEU A 167 1.66 -3.71 -12.21
N ASP A 168 1.99 -3.10 -13.34
CA ASP A 168 1.97 -1.64 -13.44
C ASP A 168 0.53 -1.14 -13.60
N TYR A 169 0.31 0.16 -13.42
CA TYR A 169 -1.02 0.75 -13.56
C TYR A 169 -1.65 0.50 -14.93
N GLU A 170 -0.86 0.51 -16.01
CA GLU A 170 -1.36 0.24 -17.36
C GLU A 170 -1.88 -1.19 -17.51
N ASP A 171 -1.16 -2.16 -16.96
CA ASP A 171 -1.56 -3.56 -16.95
C ASP A 171 -2.78 -3.79 -16.05
N TYR A 172 -2.83 -3.11 -14.89
CA TYR A 172 -4.01 -3.07 -14.02
C TYR A 172 -5.25 -2.59 -14.79
N VAL A 173 -5.13 -1.51 -15.57
CA VAL A 173 -6.25 -0.98 -16.37
C VAL A 173 -6.73 -2.00 -17.41
N MET A 174 -5.79 -2.67 -18.09
CA MET A 174 -6.13 -3.67 -19.10
C MET A 174 -6.85 -4.89 -18.51
N GLU A 175 -6.43 -5.33 -17.34
CA GLU A 175 -6.91 -6.56 -16.71
C GLU A 175 -8.19 -6.33 -15.89
N TYR A 176 -8.27 -5.24 -15.15
CA TYR A 176 -9.28 -5.05 -14.09
C TYR A 176 -10.25 -3.89 -14.31
N LYS A 177 -9.89 -2.86 -15.06
CA LYS A 177 -10.75 -1.70 -15.33
C LYS A 177 -11.59 -1.96 -16.59
N LYS A 178 -12.83 -2.34 -16.36
CA LYS A 178 -13.80 -2.60 -17.48
C LYS A 178 -14.86 -1.51 -17.55
#